data_81efd3c2b95d22d3f46eed97ff661cf7
#
_entry.id   81efd3c2b95d22d3f46eed97ff661cf7
#
_cell.length_a   1.000
_cell.length_b   1.000
_cell.length_c   1.000
_cell.angle_alpha   90.00
_cell.angle_beta   90.00
_cell.angle_gamma   90.00
#
_symmetry.space_group_name_H-M   'P 1'
#
loop_
_entity.id
_entity.type
_entity.pdbx_description
1 polymer ?
#
loop_
_entity_poly.entity_id
_entity_poly.type
_entity_poly.pdbx_seq_one_letter_code
_entity_poly.pdbx_strand_id
1 'polypeptide(L)'
;MQKNRWQTVAGHAEIRYGQYIVPNFVSSSVALQVTENELVIISPGEALLADWPEAWRGPQMKISIIMPNGFHYLGVRAWQAAFPQAVLYASAKAIDRLNGKGISGIRALEKEQPALPAGYKILLPPGHRAGDVWLCKTCPQQGALWITCDSFLNYARYSRQPIARFLQKRLDAAPGLKISQVVKWFILDDRHTFKNWVLARLDEDKPRILIPSHGEILCAADLSEQLRCLVDARL
;
A
#
# COMPACT_ATOMS: atom_id res chain seq x y z
N MET A 1 -7.85 -4.34 15.75
CA MET A 1 -7.99 -2.99 15.16
C MET A 1 -9.44 -2.70 14.83
N GLN A 2 -9.90 -1.48 15.05
CA GLN A 2 -11.24 -1.02 14.65
C GLN A 2 -11.25 -0.79 13.14
N LYS A 3 -12.13 -1.48 12.42
CA LYS A 3 -12.30 -1.30 10.97
C LYS A 3 -13.01 0.01 10.66
N ASN A 4 -12.77 0.55 9.47
CA ASN A 4 -13.33 1.81 8.96
C ASN A 4 -13.00 3.04 9.85
N ARG A 5 -11.83 3.02 10.49
CA ARG A 5 -11.31 4.16 11.27
C ARG A 5 -9.84 4.40 10.98
N TRP A 6 -9.48 5.67 10.96
CA TRP A 6 -8.10 6.10 10.86
C TRP A 6 -7.42 6.07 12.23
N GLN A 7 -6.19 5.56 12.25
CA GLN A 7 -5.34 5.48 13.42
C GLN A 7 -3.96 6.03 13.09
N THR A 8 -3.34 6.74 14.02
CA THR A 8 -1.95 7.18 13.86
C THR A 8 -1.04 5.96 14.02
N VAL A 9 -0.05 5.85 13.16
CA VAL A 9 0.99 4.82 13.29
C VAL A 9 1.93 5.22 14.43
N ALA A 10 2.17 4.30 15.37
CA ALA A 10 3.01 4.57 16.53
C ALA A 10 4.41 5.03 16.11
N GLY A 11 4.87 6.14 16.68
CA GLY A 11 6.16 6.77 16.35
C GLY A 11 6.19 7.56 15.02
N HIS A 12 5.05 7.63 14.29
CA HIS A 12 4.94 8.30 13.00
C HIS A 12 3.67 9.15 12.94
N ALA A 13 3.72 10.33 13.54
CA ALA A 13 2.55 11.23 13.68
C ALA A 13 1.99 11.68 12.31
N GLU A 14 2.82 11.71 11.28
CA GLU A 14 2.45 12.07 9.92
C GLU A 14 1.73 10.95 9.16
N ILE A 15 1.69 9.72 9.72
CA ILE A 15 1.04 8.57 9.08
C ILE A 15 -0.28 8.26 9.76
N ARG A 16 -1.37 8.24 8.98
CA ARG A 16 -2.64 7.63 9.34
C ARG A 16 -2.81 6.33 8.56
N TYR A 17 -3.29 5.31 9.24
CA TYR A 17 -3.56 4.00 8.68
C TYR A 17 -5.01 3.62 8.98
N GLY A 18 -5.72 3.12 7.99
CA GLY A 18 -7.10 2.68 8.15
C GLY A 18 -7.37 1.38 7.41
N GLN A 19 -8.07 0.44 8.04
CA GLN A 19 -8.53 -0.79 7.38
C GLN A 19 -9.99 -0.67 6.98
N TYR A 20 -10.32 -1.17 5.78
CA TYR A 20 -11.68 -1.23 5.26
C TYR A 20 -11.97 -2.61 4.66
N ILE A 21 -13.25 -2.94 4.59
CA ILE A 21 -13.71 -4.23 4.07
C ILE A 21 -14.03 -4.07 2.59
N VAL A 22 -13.44 -4.91 1.77
CA VAL A 22 -13.85 -5.17 0.38
C VAL A 22 -14.41 -6.60 0.28
N PRO A 23 -15.14 -6.96 -0.77
CA PRO A 23 -15.64 -8.33 -0.91
C PRO A 23 -14.52 -9.35 -0.74
N ASN A 24 -14.65 -10.22 0.25
CA ASN A 24 -13.73 -11.31 0.63
C ASN A 24 -12.37 -10.91 1.24
N PHE A 25 -12.02 -9.61 1.35
CA PHE A 25 -10.73 -9.16 1.87
C PHE A 25 -10.89 -8.02 2.87
N VAL A 26 -9.83 -7.79 3.64
CA VAL A 26 -9.59 -6.53 4.34
C VAL A 26 -8.47 -5.84 3.60
N SER A 27 -8.70 -4.61 3.18
CA SER A 27 -7.69 -3.76 2.56
C SER A 27 -7.34 -2.60 3.48
N SER A 28 -6.23 -1.95 3.21
CA SER A 28 -5.71 -0.85 4.02
C SER A 28 -5.50 0.39 3.18
N SER A 29 -5.76 1.54 3.78
CA SER A 29 -5.38 2.85 3.25
C SER A 29 -4.33 3.46 4.16
N VAL A 30 -3.43 4.23 3.56
CA VAL A 30 -2.48 5.07 4.29
C VAL A 30 -2.69 6.52 3.85
N ALA A 31 -2.71 7.45 4.80
CA ALA A 31 -2.66 8.88 4.52
C ALA A 31 -1.38 9.44 5.14
N LEU A 32 -0.63 10.17 4.33
CA LEU A 32 0.60 10.84 4.73
C LEU A 32 0.37 12.34 4.74
N GLN A 33 0.66 12.98 5.86
CA GLN A 33 0.63 14.43 5.97
C GLN A 33 1.96 15.02 5.47
N VAL A 34 1.90 15.76 4.37
CA VAL A 34 3.07 16.43 3.76
C VAL A 34 3.29 17.78 4.41
N THR A 35 2.22 18.57 4.49
CA THR A 35 2.15 19.85 5.19
C THR A 35 0.81 19.96 5.91
N GLU A 36 0.53 21.07 6.57
CA GLU A 36 -0.79 21.32 7.19
C GLU A 36 -1.94 21.22 6.18
N ASN A 37 -1.68 21.60 4.92
CA ASN A 37 -2.70 21.66 3.87
C ASN A 37 -2.43 20.71 2.69
N GLU A 38 -1.57 19.71 2.86
CA GLU A 38 -1.22 18.79 1.78
C GLU A 38 -1.11 17.35 2.28
N LEU A 39 -1.82 16.45 1.61
CA LEU A 39 -1.94 15.04 1.97
C LEU A 39 -1.71 14.14 0.76
N VAL A 40 -1.08 12.99 1.01
CA VAL A 40 -1.02 11.88 0.06
C VAL A 40 -1.81 10.71 0.62
N ILE A 41 -2.76 10.19 -0.16
CA ILE A 41 -3.58 9.04 0.22
C ILE A 41 -3.24 7.88 -0.69
N ILE A 42 -2.92 6.74 -0.10
CA ILE A 42 -2.53 5.52 -0.79
C ILE A 42 -3.65 4.49 -0.62
N SER A 43 -4.09 3.88 -1.72
CA SER A 43 -5.15 2.86 -1.71
C SER A 43 -6.44 3.35 -1.01
N PRO A 44 -7.13 4.39 -1.52
CA PRO A 44 -8.25 5.03 -0.85
C PRO A 44 -9.42 4.07 -0.66
N GLY A 45 -9.85 3.85 0.59
CA GLY A 45 -11.04 3.08 0.94
C GLY A 45 -12.25 4.01 1.13
N GLU A 46 -13.36 3.77 0.42
CA GLU A 46 -14.58 4.59 0.53
C GLU A 46 -15.10 4.67 1.97
N ALA A 47 -15.14 3.53 2.67
CA ALA A 47 -15.64 3.45 4.04
C ALA A 47 -14.84 4.31 5.05
N LEU A 48 -13.63 4.73 4.69
CA LEU A 48 -12.79 5.57 5.54
C LEU A 48 -13.10 7.07 5.40
N LEU A 49 -13.89 7.48 4.42
CA LEU A 49 -14.35 8.86 4.29
C LEU A 49 -15.22 9.30 5.46
N ALA A 50 -16.00 8.41 6.04
CA ALA A 50 -16.88 8.72 7.18
C ALA A 50 -16.08 9.12 8.43
N ASP A 51 -14.86 8.57 8.59
CA ASP A 51 -13.96 8.85 9.73
C ASP A 51 -12.82 9.83 9.34
N TRP A 52 -12.95 10.51 8.17
CA TRP A 52 -11.95 11.47 7.72
C TRP A 52 -11.93 12.69 8.65
N PRO A 53 -10.75 13.10 9.17
CA PRO A 53 -10.66 14.21 10.10
C PRO A 53 -11.26 15.51 9.53
N GLU A 54 -12.05 16.22 10.31
CA GLU A 54 -12.67 17.49 9.88
C GLU A 54 -11.61 18.53 9.49
N ALA A 55 -10.50 18.57 10.23
CA ALA A 55 -9.37 19.47 9.92
C ALA A 55 -8.78 19.24 8.52
N TRP A 56 -9.04 18.09 7.90
CA TRP A 56 -8.55 17.72 6.56
C TRP A 56 -9.64 17.84 5.47
N ARG A 57 -10.77 18.50 5.76
CA ARG A 57 -11.89 18.74 4.82
C ARG A 57 -11.92 20.13 4.22
N GLY A 58 -11.01 21.03 4.64
CA GLY A 58 -11.01 22.42 4.18
C GLY A 58 -10.76 22.57 2.68
N PRO A 59 -11.29 23.63 2.05
CA PRO A 59 -11.17 23.84 0.60
C PRO A 59 -9.73 24.09 0.15
N GLN A 60 -8.83 24.45 1.06
CA GLN A 60 -7.40 24.64 0.83
C GLN A 60 -6.61 23.34 0.79
N MET A 61 -7.22 22.20 1.15
CA MET A 61 -6.52 20.91 1.21
C MET A 61 -6.17 20.42 -0.19
N LYS A 62 -4.88 20.22 -0.41
CA LYS A 62 -4.35 19.56 -1.61
C LYS A 62 -4.23 18.08 -1.34
N ILE A 63 -4.95 17.27 -2.11
CA ILE A 63 -4.96 15.82 -1.96
C ILE A 63 -4.37 15.18 -3.19
N SER A 64 -3.34 14.38 -2.99
CA SER A 64 -2.79 13.46 -3.98
C SER A 64 -3.23 12.04 -3.65
N ILE A 65 -3.82 11.33 -4.61
CA ILE A 65 -4.27 9.94 -4.46
C ILE A 65 -3.35 9.03 -5.26
N ILE A 66 -2.67 8.13 -4.59
CA ILE A 66 -1.86 7.08 -5.22
C ILE A 66 -2.68 5.79 -5.24
N MET A 67 -2.96 5.29 -6.44
CA MET A 67 -3.43 3.92 -6.66
C MET A 67 -2.20 3.02 -6.74
N PRO A 68 -1.90 2.24 -5.68
CA PRO A 68 -0.60 1.57 -5.58
C PRO A 68 -0.45 0.38 -6.54
N ASN A 69 -1.51 0.01 -7.25
CA ASN A 69 -1.49 -0.84 -8.45
C ASN A 69 -2.84 -0.80 -9.18
N GLY A 70 -2.97 -1.54 -10.27
CA GLY A 70 -4.19 -1.60 -11.09
C GLY A 70 -5.41 -2.27 -10.44
N PHE A 71 -5.32 -2.77 -9.20
CA PHE A 71 -6.42 -3.39 -8.45
C PHE A 71 -6.95 -2.51 -7.31
N HIS A 72 -6.18 -1.53 -6.85
CA HIS A 72 -6.50 -0.67 -5.72
C HIS A 72 -7.20 0.64 -6.15
N TYR A 73 -8.42 0.53 -6.68
CA TYR A 73 -9.18 1.65 -7.26
C TYR A 73 -10.60 1.83 -6.70
N LEU A 74 -11.11 0.88 -5.93
CA LEU A 74 -12.55 0.81 -5.58
C LEU A 74 -13.07 2.07 -4.88
N GLY A 75 -12.30 2.68 -4.01
CA GLY A 75 -12.70 3.91 -3.31
C GLY A 75 -12.40 5.21 -4.06
N VAL A 76 -11.65 5.19 -5.17
CA VAL A 76 -11.15 6.40 -5.84
C VAL A 76 -12.27 7.36 -6.23
N ARG A 77 -13.37 6.86 -6.80
CA ARG A 77 -14.50 7.69 -7.22
C ARG A 77 -15.17 8.42 -6.06
N ALA A 78 -15.34 7.74 -4.93
CA ALA A 78 -15.91 8.34 -3.73
C ALA A 78 -15.00 9.44 -3.17
N TRP A 79 -13.68 9.21 -3.18
CA TRP A 79 -12.70 10.20 -2.78
C TRP A 79 -12.63 11.39 -3.74
N GLN A 80 -12.72 11.18 -5.06
CA GLN A 80 -12.81 12.28 -6.04
C GLN A 80 -14.10 13.09 -5.90
N ALA A 81 -15.21 12.44 -5.56
CA ALA A 81 -16.47 13.15 -5.30
C ALA A 81 -16.38 14.02 -4.04
N ALA A 82 -15.69 13.54 -2.99
CA ALA A 82 -15.46 14.30 -1.76
C ALA A 82 -14.40 15.40 -1.93
N PHE A 83 -13.41 15.18 -2.81
CA PHE A 83 -12.29 16.08 -3.08
C PHE A 83 -12.08 16.23 -4.60
N PRO A 84 -12.90 17.06 -5.29
CA PRO A 84 -12.86 17.17 -6.76
C PRO A 84 -11.53 17.66 -7.32
N GLN A 85 -10.70 18.34 -6.51
CA GLN A 85 -9.38 18.83 -6.90
C GLN A 85 -8.26 17.79 -6.66
N ALA A 86 -8.60 16.57 -6.18
CA ALA A 86 -7.60 15.55 -5.91
C ALA A 86 -6.89 15.12 -7.21
N VAL A 87 -5.57 15.06 -7.15
CA VAL A 87 -4.73 14.62 -8.27
C VAL A 87 -4.46 13.12 -8.13
N LEU A 88 -4.67 12.38 -9.22
CA LEU A 88 -4.53 10.93 -9.25
C LEU A 88 -3.15 10.52 -9.78
N TYR A 89 -2.53 9.55 -9.12
CA TYR A 89 -1.25 8.98 -9.49
C TYR A 89 -1.28 7.46 -9.48
N ALA A 90 -0.57 6.85 -10.43
CA ALA A 90 -0.28 5.42 -10.47
C ALA A 90 1.02 5.17 -11.24
N SER A 91 1.57 3.96 -11.17
CA SER A 91 2.63 3.57 -12.10
C SER A 91 2.09 3.51 -13.53
N ALA A 92 2.93 3.78 -14.52
CA ALA A 92 2.54 3.72 -15.94
C ALA A 92 1.93 2.34 -16.31
N LYS A 93 2.45 1.25 -15.75
CA LYS A 93 1.92 -0.11 -15.94
C LYS A 93 0.47 -0.30 -15.48
N ALA A 94 0.03 0.45 -14.47
CA ALA A 94 -1.32 0.33 -13.92
C ALA A 94 -2.37 1.16 -14.68
N ILE A 95 -1.96 2.22 -15.40
CA ILE A 95 -2.85 3.23 -15.96
C ILE A 95 -3.90 2.65 -16.93
N ASP A 96 -3.49 1.81 -17.88
CA ASP A 96 -4.41 1.25 -18.86
C ASP A 96 -5.54 0.43 -18.20
N ARG A 97 -5.18 -0.36 -17.19
CA ARG A 97 -6.16 -1.11 -16.42
C ARG A 97 -7.10 -0.20 -15.64
N LEU A 98 -6.59 0.86 -15.03
CA LEU A 98 -7.38 1.83 -14.26
C LEU A 98 -8.31 2.63 -15.17
N ASN A 99 -7.84 3.04 -16.37
CA ASN A 99 -8.66 3.67 -17.40
C ASN A 99 -9.80 2.75 -17.82
N GLY A 100 -9.53 1.46 -18.01
CA GLY A 100 -10.55 0.43 -18.29
C GLY A 100 -11.58 0.24 -17.16
N LYS A 101 -11.31 0.74 -15.96
CA LYS A 101 -12.25 0.81 -14.83
C LYS A 101 -12.96 2.16 -14.73
N GLY A 102 -12.75 3.04 -15.70
CA GLY A 102 -13.39 4.35 -15.80
C GLY A 102 -12.79 5.38 -14.85
N ILE A 103 -11.50 5.24 -14.50
CA ILE A 103 -10.71 6.23 -13.77
C ILE A 103 -9.79 6.89 -14.76
N SER A 104 -9.89 8.20 -14.93
CA SER A 104 -9.14 8.98 -15.91
C SER A 104 -8.37 10.11 -15.23
N GLY A 105 -7.52 10.82 -16.01
CA GLY A 105 -6.72 11.93 -15.50
C GLY A 105 -5.58 11.48 -14.58
N ILE A 106 -5.09 10.24 -14.72
CA ILE A 106 -4.05 9.65 -13.90
C ILE A 106 -2.68 10.13 -14.40
N ARG A 107 -1.85 10.63 -13.49
CA ARG A 107 -0.44 10.97 -13.75
C ARG A 107 0.45 9.76 -13.49
N ALA A 108 1.39 9.52 -14.41
CA ALA A 108 2.36 8.43 -14.26
C ALA A 108 3.46 8.84 -13.28
N LEU A 109 3.65 8.04 -12.22
CA LEU A 109 4.66 8.28 -11.18
C LEU A 109 6.10 8.28 -11.71
N GLU A 110 6.34 7.65 -12.85
CA GLU A 110 7.62 7.67 -13.56
C GLU A 110 7.94 9.05 -14.17
N LYS A 111 6.91 9.89 -14.39
CA LYS A 111 7.05 11.22 -15.00
C LYS A 111 6.86 12.35 -14.00
N GLU A 112 5.92 12.19 -13.09
CA GLU A 112 5.56 13.20 -12.11
C GLU A 112 5.16 12.54 -10.79
N GLN A 113 5.70 12.98 -9.69
CA GLN A 113 5.41 12.49 -8.37
C GLN A 113 4.74 13.56 -7.51
N PRO A 114 3.82 13.19 -6.60
CA PRO A 114 3.31 14.13 -5.61
C PRO A 114 4.40 14.54 -4.65
N ALA A 115 4.24 15.68 -4.00
CA ALA A 115 5.06 16.03 -2.86
C ALA A 115 4.93 14.97 -1.77
N LEU A 116 6.03 14.64 -1.12
CA LEU A 116 6.09 13.67 -0.03
C LEU A 116 6.68 14.32 1.23
N PRO A 117 6.35 13.80 2.42
CA PRO A 117 7.02 14.24 3.63
C PRO A 117 8.52 13.95 3.57
N ALA A 118 9.31 14.69 4.34
CA ALA A 118 10.77 14.52 4.37
C ALA A 118 11.16 13.06 4.71
N GLY A 119 12.13 12.53 4.00
CA GLY A 119 12.64 11.16 4.16
C GLY A 119 11.84 10.09 3.43
N TYR A 120 10.73 10.43 2.77
CA TYR A 120 9.98 9.48 1.94
C TYR A 120 10.46 9.47 0.50
N LYS A 121 10.40 8.30 -0.13
CA LYS A 121 10.63 8.10 -1.57
C LYS A 121 9.61 7.08 -2.12
N ILE A 122 9.23 7.27 -3.38
CA ILE A 122 8.43 6.32 -4.14
C ILE A 122 9.38 5.30 -4.77
N LEU A 123 9.01 4.04 -4.69
CA LEU A 123 9.71 2.93 -5.31
C LEU A 123 8.75 2.20 -6.24
N LEU A 124 9.23 1.85 -7.43
CA LEU A 124 8.47 1.13 -8.45
C LEU A 124 9.13 -0.24 -8.66
N PRO A 125 8.66 -1.30 -7.99
CA PRO A 125 9.25 -2.64 -8.11
C PRO A 125 9.22 -3.14 -9.55
N PRO A 126 10.35 -3.57 -10.12
CA PRO A 126 10.38 -4.18 -11.44
C PRO A 126 9.75 -5.58 -11.42
N GLY A 127 9.42 -6.14 -12.58
CA GLY A 127 8.88 -7.49 -12.70
C GLY A 127 7.47 -7.67 -12.11
N HIS A 128 6.74 -6.55 -11.91
CA HIS A 128 5.39 -6.54 -11.34
C HIS A 128 4.36 -6.11 -12.38
N ARG A 129 3.54 -7.05 -12.87
CA ARG A 129 2.56 -6.82 -13.94
C ARG A 129 1.50 -5.78 -13.57
N ALA A 130 1.04 -5.82 -12.34
CA ALA A 130 0.01 -4.90 -11.86
C ALA A 130 0.53 -3.47 -11.60
N GLY A 131 1.86 -3.26 -11.68
CA GLY A 131 2.48 -1.97 -11.48
C GLY A 131 2.44 -1.52 -10.03
N ASP A 132 2.95 -2.36 -9.09
CA ASP A 132 3.02 -1.99 -7.67
C ASP A 132 3.82 -0.71 -7.46
N VAL A 133 3.36 0.05 -6.49
CA VAL A 133 4.01 1.26 -5.99
C VAL A 133 4.25 1.06 -4.50
N TRP A 134 5.49 1.25 -4.08
CA TRP A 134 5.86 1.26 -2.67
C TRP A 134 6.30 2.65 -2.26
N LEU A 135 6.13 2.96 -0.98
CA LEU A 135 6.77 4.11 -0.35
C LEU A 135 7.74 3.61 0.71
N CYS A 136 8.92 4.21 0.72
CA CYS A 136 9.94 3.94 1.71
C CYS A 136 10.23 5.23 2.49
N LYS A 137 10.14 5.17 3.82
CA LYS A 137 10.63 6.23 4.71
C LYS A 137 11.96 5.78 5.30
N THR A 138 13.00 6.54 5.11
CA THR A 138 14.29 6.32 5.77
C THR A 138 14.24 6.88 7.19
N CYS A 139 14.55 6.03 8.17
CA CYS A 139 14.65 6.40 9.58
C CYS A 139 16.09 6.12 10.05
N PRO A 140 17.01 7.08 10.07
CA PRO A 140 18.46 6.84 10.20
C PRO A 140 18.87 6.00 11.41
N GLN A 141 18.13 6.06 12.51
CA GLN A 141 18.44 5.32 13.75
C GLN A 141 17.53 4.09 13.99
N GLN A 142 16.44 3.97 13.24
CA GLN A 142 15.39 2.97 13.50
C GLN A 142 15.18 1.98 12.34
N GLY A 143 16.00 2.05 11.30
CA GLY A 143 15.77 1.34 10.04
C GLY A 143 14.73 2.03 9.18
N ALA A 144 14.24 1.37 8.11
CA ALA A 144 13.25 1.95 7.24
C ALA A 144 11.82 1.49 7.58
N LEU A 145 10.84 2.30 7.17
CA LEU A 145 9.43 1.93 7.10
C LEU A 145 9.07 1.74 5.63
N TRP A 146 8.51 0.59 5.32
CA TRP A 146 7.99 0.28 4.00
C TRP A 146 6.46 0.27 3.99
N ILE A 147 5.86 1.02 3.08
CA ILE A 147 4.44 0.93 2.72
C ILE A 147 4.40 0.21 1.38
N THR A 148 3.94 -1.04 1.40
CA THR A 148 3.88 -1.88 0.20
C THR A 148 2.44 -2.10 -0.23
N CYS A 149 2.24 -2.55 -1.47
CA CYS A 149 0.93 -2.95 -1.95
C CYS A 149 0.71 -4.45 -1.75
N ASP A 150 0.41 -5.16 -2.84
CA ASP A 150 0.07 -6.58 -2.79
C ASP A 150 1.27 -7.52 -2.67
N SER A 151 2.49 -7.00 -2.83
CA SER A 151 3.72 -7.79 -2.80
C SER A 151 3.89 -8.58 -1.51
N PHE A 152 3.50 -7.99 -0.38
CA PHE A 152 3.52 -8.64 0.93
C PHE A 152 2.16 -8.54 1.61
N LEU A 153 1.77 -9.61 2.29
CA LEU A 153 0.55 -9.70 3.11
C LEU A 153 0.94 -10.01 4.54
N ASN A 154 0.19 -9.48 5.52
CA ASN A 154 0.42 -9.82 6.93
C ASN A 154 -0.91 -9.95 7.68
N TYR A 155 -1.58 -11.08 7.55
CA TYR A 155 -2.80 -11.37 8.30
C TYR A 155 -2.47 -12.10 9.60
N ALA A 156 -2.81 -11.54 10.76
CA ALA A 156 -2.59 -12.21 12.05
C ALA A 156 -3.30 -13.57 12.15
N ARG A 157 -4.43 -13.74 11.45
CA ARG A 157 -5.24 -14.96 11.46
C ARG A 157 -6.02 -15.13 10.16
N TYR A 158 -6.52 -16.34 9.94
CA TYR A 158 -7.46 -16.58 8.85
C TYR A 158 -8.76 -15.78 9.02
N SER A 159 -9.41 -15.46 7.90
CA SER A 159 -10.74 -14.86 7.89
C SER A 159 -11.75 -15.73 8.65
N ARG A 160 -12.72 -15.08 9.29
CA ARG A 160 -13.89 -15.76 9.88
C ARG A 160 -14.91 -16.18 8.82
N GLN A 161 -14.91 -15.52 7.66
CA GLN A 161 -15.79 -15.87 6.54
C GLN A 161 -15.30 -17.17 5.87
N PRO A 162 -16.14 -18.20 5.69
CA PRO A 162 -15.71 -19.52 5.21
C PRO A 162 -15.03 -19.47 3.83
N ILE A 163 -15.58 -18.73 2.87
CA ILE A 163 -15.04 -18.60 1.51
C ILE A 163 -13.67 -17.90 1.56
N ALA A 164 -13.58 -16.76 2.24
CA ALA A 164 -12.31 -16.03 2.35
C ALA A 164 -11.24 -16.88 3.07
N ARG A 165 -11.64 -17.64 4.11
CA ARG A 165 -10.74 -18.57 4.82
C ARG A 165 -10.24 -19.68 3.90
N PHE A 166 -11.12 -20.27 3.10
CA PHE A 166 -10.75 -21.29 2.12
C PHE A 166 -9.75 -20.73 1.10
N LEU A 167 -10.03 -19.55 0.53
CA LEU A 167 -9.14 -18.89 -0.40
C LEU A 167 -7.78 -18.56 0.23
N GLN A 168 -7.76 -18.01 1.44
CA GLN A 168 -6.51 -17.72 2.15
C GLN A 168 -5.65 -18.98 2.35
N LYS A 169 -6.25 -20.11 2.71
CA LYS A 169 -5.55 -21.39 2.84
C LYS A 169 -5.04 -21.89 1.49
N ARG A 170 -5.89 -21.89 0.47
CA ARG A 170 -5.55 -22.41 -0.87
C ARG A 170 -4.44 -21.60 -1.56
N LEU A 171 -4.42 -20.28 -1.31
CA LEU A 171 -3.48 -19.34 -1.92
C LEU A 171 -2.28 -19.04 -1.01
N ASP A 172 -2.20 -19.69 0.14
CA ASP A 172 -1.19 -19.43 1.19
C ASP A 172 -1.01 -17.93 1.48
N ALA A 173 -2.14 -17.26 1.71
CA ALA A 173 -2.20 -15.81 1.91
C ALA A 173 -2.29 -15.41 3.40
N ALA A 174 -2.43 -16.38 4.31
CA ALA A 174 -2.52 -16.21 5.77
C ALA A 174 -2.16 -17.54 6.47
N PRO A 175 -1.85 -17.54 7.79
CA PRO A 175 -1.58 -16.38 8.64
C PRO A 175 -0.13 -15.89 8.52
N GLY A 176 0.13 -14.72 9.09
CA GLY A 176 1.46 -14.13 9.19
C GLY A 176 1.92 -13.45 7.91
N LEU A 177 3.22 -13.13 7.87
CA LEU A 177 3.87 -12.49 6.74
C LEU A 177 3.98 -13.47 5.56
N LYS A 178 3.45 -13.07 4.39
CA LYS A 178 3.35 -13.93 3.20
C LYS A 178 3.61 -13.18 1.90
N ILE A 179 4.15 -13.92 0.92
CA ILE A 179 3.97 -13.66 -0.51
C ILE A 179 2.98 -14.72 -0.99
N SER A 180 1.75 -14.33 -1.36
CA SER A 180 0.71 -15.28 -1.72
C SER A 180 0.97 -15.95 -3.07
N GLN A 181 0.32 -17.10 -3.31
CA GLN A 181 0.39 -17.77 -4.60
C GLN A 181 -0.16 -16.89 -5.75
N VAL A 182 -1.12 -16.00 -5.45
CA VAL A 182 -1.63 -15.04 -6.45
C VAL A 182 -0.52 -14.08 -6.89
N VAL A 183 0.23 -13.53 -5.94
CA VAL A 183 1.37 -12.66 -6.26
C VAL A 183 2.40 -13.42 -7.08
N LYS A 184 2.80 -14.59 -6.59
CA LYS A 184 3.84 -15.40 -7.23
C LYS A 184 3.51 -15.77 -8.69
N TRP A 185 2.26 -16.19 -8.98
CA TRP A 185 1.93 -16.80 -10.28
C TRP A 185 1.19 -15.87 -11.24
N PHE A 186 0.49 -14.86 -10.72
CA PHE A 186 -0.40 -14.02 -11.55
C PHE A 186 -0.01 -12.54 -11.56
N ILE A 187 0.69 -12.08 -10.53
CA ILE A 187 1.03 -10.67 -10.38
C ILE A 187 2.47 -10.39 -10.83
N LEU A 188 3.41 -11.28 -10.51
CA LEU A 188 4.80 -11.14 -10.95
C LEU A 188 4.95 -11.70 -12.37
N ASP A 189 5.38 -10.86 -13.31
CA ASP A 189 5.75 -11.24 -14.67
C ASP A 189 7.24 -11.62 -14.80
N ASP A 190 8.10 -11.01 -13.98
CA ASP A 190 9.51 -11.38 -13.84
C ASP A 190 9.88 -11.52 -12.36
N ARG A 191 9.72 -12.75 -11.85
CA ARG A 191 10.01 -13.07 -10.45
C ARG A 191 11.48 -12.94 -10.10
N HIS A 192 12.38 -13.24 -11.02
CA HIS A 192 13.82 -13.17 -10.76
C HIS A 192 14.26 -11.71 -10.59
N THR A 193 13.85 -10.84 -11.50
CA THR A 193 14.13 -9.40 -11.39
C THR A 193 13.51 -8.80 -10.14
N PHE A 194 12.25 -9.14 -9.82
CA PHE A 194 11.60 -8.68 -8.60
C PHE A 194 12.34 -9.16 -7.34
N LYS A 195 12.69 -10.47 -7.26
CA LYS A 195 13.46 -11.05 -6.15
C LYS A 195 14.76 -10.28 -5.92
N ASN A 196 15.59 -10.17 -6.96
CA ASN A 196 16.89 -9.51 -6.84
C ASN A 196 16.77 -8.05 -6.41
N TRP A 197 15.77 -7.36 -6.94
CA TRP A 197 15.47 -5.99 -6.55
C TRP A 197 15.07 -5.88 -5.07
N VAL A 198 14.18 -6.76 -4.59
CA VAL A 198 13.77 -6.76 -3.18
C VAL A 198 14.97 -7.05 -2.27
N LEU A 199 15.81 -8.04 -2.62
CA LEU A 199 17.00 -8.36 -1.83
C LEU A 199 17.97 -7.18 -1.73
N ALA A 200 18.23 -6.50 -2.84
CA ALA A 200 19.06 -5.28 -2.86
C ALA A 200 18.44 -4.17 -1.99
N ARG A 201 17.10 -3.99 -2.04
CA ARG A 201 16.40 -3.03 -1.21
C ARG A 201 16.47 -3.38 0.29
N LEU A 202 16.41 -4.67 0.64
CA LEU A 202 16.57 -5.12 2.04
C LEU A 202 17.98 -4.78 2.59
N ASP A 203 19.02 -4.91 1.75
CA ASP A 203 20.39 -4.56 2.15
C ASP A 203 20.56 -3.05 2.37
N GLU A 204 19.92 -2.23 1.52
CA GLU A 204 20.00 -0.78 1.59
C GLU A 204 19.12 -0.19 2.70
N ASP A 205 17.84 -0.58 2.76
CA ASP A 205 16.84 0.07 3.61
C ASP A 205 16.77 -0.51 5.02
N LYS A 206 17.03 -1.81 5.19
CA LYS A 206 16.92 -2.53 6.47
C LYS A 206 15.59 -2.25 7.19
N PRO A 207 14.44 -2.56 6.57
CA PRO A 207 13.14 -2.21 7.10
C PRO A 207 12.89 -2.86 8.46
N ARG A 208 12.25 -2.11 9.36
CA ARG A 208 11.74 -2.57 10.66
C ARG A 208 10.24 -2.42 10.79
N ILE A 209 9.61 -1.68 9.88
CA ILE A 209 8.17 -1.50 9.84
C ILE A 209 7.69 -1.78 8.41
N LEU A 210 6.67 -2.63 8.30
CA LEU A 210 5.96 -2.94 7.06
C LEU A 210 4.49 -2.61 7.21
N ILE A 211 3.97 -1.78 6.31
CA ILE A 211 2.56 -1.46 6.18
C ILE A 211 2.07 -2.04 4.85
N PRO A 212 1.50 -3.24 4.84
CA PRO A 212 0.98 -3.87 3.63
C PRO A 212 -0.43 -3.36 3.31
N SER A 213 -0.85 -3.45 2.05
CA SER A 213 -2.25 -3.19 1.68
C SER A 213 -3.23 -4.22 2.24
N HIS A 214 -2.75 -5.38 2.65
CA HIS A 214 -3.58 -6.45 3.19
C HIS A 214 -3.01 -7.02 4.48
N GLY A 215 -3.81 -6.97 5.54
CA GLY A 215 -3.44 -7.47 6.86
C GLY A 215 -3.08 -6.37 7.85
N GLU A 216 -2.17 -6.62 8.76
CA GLU A 216 -1.81 -5.73 9.87
C GLU A 216 -0.40 -5.17 9.68
N ILE A 217 -0.15 -4.01 10.28
CA ILE A 217 1.21 -3.45 10.35
C ILE A 217 2.10 -4.45 11.09
N LEU A 218 3.27 -4.72 10.53
CA LEU A 218 4.30 -5.53 11.16
C LEU A 218 5.47 -4.64 11.57
N CYS A 219 5.79 -4.68 12.86
CA CYS A 219 6.92 -3.98 13.43
C CYS A 219 7.80 -5.00 14.15
N ALA A 220 9.02 -5.22 13.67
CA ALA A 220 9.95 -6.18 14.23
C ALA A 220 11.41 -5.75 14.00
N ALA A 221 12.27 -5.98 14.98
CA ALA A 221 13.69 -5.64 14.89
C ALA A 221 14.42 -6.45 13.79
N ASP A 222 13.96 -7.68 13.56
CA ASP A 222 14.47 -8.65 12.57
C ASP A 222 13.62 -8.73 11.29
N LEU A 223 12.76 -7.72 11.03
CA LEU A 223 11.84 -7.72 9.88
C LEU A 223 12.59 -7.89 8.55
N SER A 224 13.73 -7.24 8.39
CA SER A 224 14.55 -7.37 7.18
C SER A 224 14.95 -8.83 6.91
N GLU A 225 15.32 -9.56 7.95
CA GLU A 225 15.68 -10.99 7.86
C GLU A 225 14.45 -11.86 7.57
N GLN A 226 13.32 -11.59 8.24
CA GLN A 226 12.06 -12.29 7.96
C GLN A 226 11.63 -12.13 6.50
N LEU A 227 11.74 -10.91 5.95
CA LEU A 227 11.43 -10.63 4.54
C LEU A 227 12.41 -11.34 3.60
N ARG A 228 13.70 -11.37 3.92
CA ARG A 228 14.73 -12.08 3.15
C ARG A 228 14.41 -13.57 3.07
N CYS A 229 14.22 -14.21 4.22
CA CYS A 229 13.87 -15.64 4.28
C CYS A 229 12.59 -15.93 3.48
N LEU A 230 11.58 -15.05 3.57
CA LEU A 230 10.33 -15.21 2.82
C LEU A 230 10.56 -15.10 1.31
N VAL A 231 11.31 -14.11 0.86
CA VAL A 231 11.62 -13.86 -0.58
C VAL A 231 12.42 -15.04 -1.13
N ASP A 232 13.43 -15.52 -0.41
CA ASP A 232 14.25 -16.67 -0.84
C ASP A 232 13.44 -17.97 -0.91
N ALA A 233 12.55 -18.20 0.03
CA ALA A 233 11.70 -19.39 0.05
C ALA A 233 10.59 -19.37 -1.01
N ARG A 234 10.17 -18.20 -1.47
CA ARG A 234 8.96 -18.05 -2.29
C ARG A 234 9.25 -17.73 -3.75
N LEU A 235 10.31 -17.02 -4.02
CA LEU A 235 10.69 -16.51 -5.34
C LEU A 235 12.04 -17.08 -5.81
#